data_0c485210e97e1943ba80f1b495fcc70f
#
_entry.id   0c485210e97e1943ba80f1b495fcc70f
#
_cell.length_a   1.000
_cell.length_b   1.000
_cell.length_c   1.000
_cell.angle_alpha   90.00
_cell.angle_beta   90.00
_cell.angle_gamma   90.00
#
_symmetry.space_group_name_H-M   'P 1'
#
loop_
_entity.id
_entity.type
_entity.pdbx_description
1 polymer ?
#
loop_
_entity_poly.entity_id
_entity_poly.type
_entity_poly.pdbx_seq_one_letter_code
_entity_poly.pdbx_strand_id
1 'polypeptide(L)'
;MGAIAMGLGAFAQAESSFERIKLIDPYSAENHYNLGHARSKQDKTKLAIKSFQLAILLKPEFSNAHNSLGIALKSAGQIEPALHSYRKALEIDPNFAEAFYNMGNLFKEHGNLEDAKRCFKSSLEIEPGLCEAHFNLGVIYKAQGSLDLAINSYLQAVEVNPMLHEGYNNLGLCLQDQGDLSAALKSFQAAIKLQPDYTDAIYNMGNVLKDMEDFSSAVSCFQDLIKIDPNYNRAQHLLNALTGQTTQTPPQEYVESLFEEYAPHFEQDLIHNLHYTAPKRLVDALLHLSAQKNLGSVLDLGCGTGLIGNEVKRFAFYIEGVDLSKSMVEQAERKNIYDRLIISDINAYLAKTSLDFDCIMAADVFIYLGDLSETFQLIKAGKKRPGKLAFSTEHLETGSFKLERSGRYAHSKHYIISLCSQFGFELSHFSTIKLRKDKAAFLTGGLYILDF
;
A
#
# COMPACT_ATOMS: atom_id res chain seq x y z
N MET A 1 -36.41 17.52 26.99
CA MET A 1 -36.93 16.91 25.74
C MET A 1 -35.83 16.80 24.68
N GLY A 2 -35.21 17.88 24.25
CA GLY A 2 -34.17 17.84 23.20
C GLY A 2 -32.97 16.95 23.53
N ALA A 3 -32.44 17.05 24.76
CA ALA A 3 -31.33 16.18 25.20
C ALA A 3 -31.71 14.68 25.24
N ILE A 4 -32.94 14.36 25.64
CA ILE A 4 -33.44 12.99 25.61
C ILE A 4 -33.54 12.48 24.15
N ALA A 5 -34.05 13.32 23.24
CA ALA A 5 -34.15 12.98 21.82
C ALA A 5 -32.76 12.77 21.17
N MET A 6 -31.72 13.54 21.59
CA MET A 6 -30.33 13.32 21.20
C MET A 6 -29.83 11.94 21.64
N GLY A 7 -30.06 11.59 22.90
CA GLY A 7 -29.64 10.28 23.45
C GLY A 7 -30.35 9.07 22.78
N LEU A 8 -31.57 9.28 22.27
CA LEU A 8 -32.35 8.28 21.54
C LEU A 8 -32.08 8.24 20.03
N GLY A 9 -31.16 9.05 19.52
CA GLY A 9 -30.87 9.16 18.07
C GLY A 9 -31.97 9.87 17.27
N ALA A 10 -32.98 10.49 17.92
CA ALA A 10 -34.06 11.19 17.28
C ALA A 10 -33.68 12.66 16.94
N PHE A 11 -32.67 12.83 16.11
CA PHE A 11 -32.00 14.14 15.87
C PHE A 11 -32.92 15.20 15.30
N ALA A 12 -33.92 14.86 14.46
CA ALA A 12 -34.91 15.81 13.94
C ALA A 12 -35.82 16.33 15.05
N GLN A 13 -36.22 15.47 16.00
CA GLN A 13 -37.00 15.85 17.16
C GLN A 13 -36.16 16.70 18.12
N ALA A 14 -34.90 16.37 18.29
CA ALA A 14 -33.94 17.15 19.07
C ALA A 14 -33.79 18.57 18.48
N GLU A 15 -33.55 18.68 17.17
CA GLU A 15 -33.47 19.98 16.47
C GLU A 15 -34.74 20.80 16.67
N SER A 16 -35.92 20.21 16.45
CA SER A 16 -37.20 20.91 16.67
C SER A 16 -37.35 21.42 18.12
N SER A 17 -36.95 20.61 19.09
CA SER A 17 -36.97 20.98 20.50
C SER A 17 -36.03 22.14 20.80
N PHE A 18 -34.81 22.12 20.28
CA PHE A 18 -33.82 23.20 20.49
C PHE A 18 -34.20 24.48 19.74
N GLU A 19 -34.82 24.39 18.55
CA GLU A 19 -35.39 25.56 17.85
C GLU A 19 -36.52 26.22 18.66
N ARG A 20 -37.38 25.44 19.32
CA ARG A 20 -38.41 25.99 20.22
C ARG A 20 -37.80 26.67 21.43
N ILE A 21 -36.72 26.10 22.02
CA ILE A 21 -36.02 26.75 23.13
C ILE A 21 -35.39 28.06 22.65
N LYS A 22 -34.82 28.11 21.48
CA LYS A 22 -34.25 29.31 20.87
C LYS A 22 -35.26 30.43 20.72
N LEU A 23 -36.55 30.15 20.52
CA LEU A 23 -37.61 31.15 20.47
C LEU A 23 -37.91 31.73 21.86
N ILE A 24 -37.69 30.96 22.93
CA ILE A 24 -37.93 31.36 24.31
C ILE A 24 -36.70 32.05 24.90
N ASP A 25 -35.52 31.46 24.68
CA ASP A 25 -34.22 31.97 25.12
C ASP A 25 -33.23 31.97 23.95
N PRO A 26 -33.18 33.06 23.16
CA PRO A 26 -32.29 33.17 22.00
C PRO A 26 -30.82 33.39 22.39
N TYR A 27 -30.52 33.68 23.66
CA TYR A 27 -29.17 33.97 24.14
C TYR A 27 -28.49 32.80 24.86
N SER A 28 -29.10 31.62 24.88
CA SER A 28 -28.50 30.44 25.47
C SER A 28 -27.41 29.85 24.54
N ALA A 29 -26.14 30.03 24.90
CA ALA A 29 -25.02 29.45 24.18
C ALA A 29 -25.10 27.91 24.13
N GLU A 30 -25.50 27.29 25.24
CA GLU A 30 -25.67 25.85 25.38
C GLU A 30 -26.75 25.31 24.42
N ASN A 31 -27.85 26.05 24.26
CA ASN A 31 -28.91 25.67 23.33
C ASN A 31 -28.43 25.72 21.87
N HIS A 32 -27.70 26.77 21.49
CA HIS A 32 -27.10 26.85 20.14
C HIS A 32 -26.08 25.76 19.91
N TYR A 33 -25.27 25.43 20.90
CA TYR A 33 -24.31 24.30 20.85
C TYR A 33 -25.03 22.96 20.62
N ASN A 34 -26.07 22.65 21.40
CA ASN A 34 -26.86 21.43 21.26
C ASN A 34 -27.61 21.38 19.91
N LEU A 35 -28.10 22.50 19.43
CA LEU A 35 -28.70 22.64 18.11
C LEU A 35 -27.68 22.35 16.99
N GLY A 36 -26.45 22.80 17.16
CA GLY A 36 -25.34 22.49 16.27
C GLY A 36 -25.08 20.98 16.17
N HIS A 37 -25.06 20.32 17.32
CA HIS A 37 -24.91 18.85 17.35
C HIS A 37 -26.07 18.12 16.69
N ALA A 38 -27.32 18.51 16.99
CA ALA A 38 -28.48 17.88 16.37
C ALA A 38 -28.48 18.04 14.83
N ARG A 39 -27.97 19.15 14.32
CA ARG A 39 -27.81 19.43 12.90
C ARG A 39 -26.64 18.67 12.28
N SER A 40 -25.51 18.57 12.99
CA SER A 40 -24.36 17.81 12.54
C SER A 40 -24.70 16.33 12.34
N LYS A 41 -25.47 15.73 13.26
CA LYS A 41 -25.94 14.34 13.17
C LYS A 41 -26.98 14.09 12.06
N GLN A 42 -27.46 15.14 11.41
CA GLN A 42 -28.36 15.07 10.24
C GLN A 42 -27.66 15.54 8.96
N ASP A 43 -26.32 15.57 8.92
CA ASP A 43 -25.50 16.05 7.81
C ASP A 43 -25.81 17.49 7.35
N LYS A 44 -26.48 18.27 8.19
CA LYS A 44 -26.80 19.69 7.96
C LYS A 44 -25.60 20.58 8.33
N THR A 45 -24.41 20.27 7.74
CA THR A 45 -23.12 20.85 8.13
C THR A 45 -23.12 22.39 8.15
N LYS A 46 -23.66 23.03 7.12
CA LYS A 46 -23.73 24.52 7.08
C LYS A 46 -24.55 25.13 8.21
N LEU A 47 -25.63 24.47 8.61
CA LEU A 47 -26.48 24.91 9.72
C LEU A 47 -25.83 24.62 11.07
N ALA A 48 -25.10 23.50 11.20
CA ALA A 48 -24.32 23.18 12.38
C ALA A 48 -23.22 24.22 12.62
N ILE A 49 -22.45 24.59 11.61
CA ILE A 49 -21.42 25.64 11.68
C ILE A 49 -22.04 26.95 12.21
N LYS A 50 -23.16 27.41 11.64
CA LYS A 50 -23.84 28.63 12.11
C LYS A 50 -24.26 28.53 13.56
N SER A 51 -24.74 27.37 14.01
CA SER A 51 -25.17 27.17 15.39
C SER A 51 -23.98 27.20 16.35
N PHE A 52 -22.86 26.54 16.03
CA PHE A 52 -21.65 26.62 16.85
C PHE A 52 -21.04 28.02 16.87
N GLN A 53 -21.05 28.76 15.75
CA GLN A 53 -20.60 30.14 15.69
C GLN A 53 -21.47 31.07 16.61
N LEU A 54 -22.79 30.85 16.66
CA LEU A 54 -23.67 31.59 17.57
C LEU A 54 -23.40 31.20 19.02
N ALA A 55 -23.17 29.93 19.32
CA ALA A 55 -22.79 29.51 20.67
C ALA A 55 -21.50 30.21 21.14
N ILE A 56 -20.49 30.28 20.27
CA ILE A 56 -19.22 30.98 20.53
C ILE A 56 -19.39 32.48 20.65
N LEU A 57 -20.23 33.08 19.81
CA LEU A 57 -20.53 34.51 19.91
C LEU A 57 -21.14 34.88 21.27
N LEU A 58 -22.03 34.03 21.80
CA LEU A 58 -22.67 34.19 23.08
C LEU A 58 -21.77 33.87 24.29
N LYS A 59 -20.87 32.91 24.11
CA LYS A 59 -19.92 32.46 25.12
C LYS A 59 -18.56 32.19 24.46
N PRO A 60 -17.68 33.21 24.32
CA PRO A 60 -16.41 33.10 23.64
C PRO A 60 -15.45 32.02 24.22
N GLU A 61 -15.52 31.79 25.53
CA GLU A 61 -14.72 30.78 26.24
C GLU A 61 -15.40 29.40 26.32
N PHE A 62 -16.15 29.04 25.29
CA PHE A 62 -16.79 27.73 25.20
C PHE A 62 -15.93 26.74 24.40
N SER A 63 -14.94 26.12 25.05
CA SER A 63 -13.97 25.20 24.43
C SER A 63 -14.64 24.07 23.60
N ASN A 64 -15.69 23.46 24.16
CA ASN A 64 -16.46 22.41 23.45
C ASN A 64 -17.09 22.93 22.14
N ALA A 65 -17.60 24.17 22.12
CA ALA A 65 -18.20 24.77 20.93
C ALA A 65 -17.13 25.04 19.85
N HIS A 66 -15.95 25.50 20.26
CA HIS A 66 -14.80 25.66 19.36
C HIS A 66 -14.35 24.32 18.77
N ASN A 67 -14.20 23.25 19.59
CA ASN A 67 -13.86 21.92 19.10
C ASN A 67 -14.92 21.40 18.10
N SER A 68 -16.21 21.50 18.44
CA SER A 68 -17.31 21.06 17.57
C SER A 68 -17.42 21.89 16.28
N LEU A 69 -17.11 23.18 16.34
CA LEU A 69 -16.98 24.03 15.14
C LEU A 69 -15.84 23.51 14.24
N GLY A 70 -14.69 23.16 14.83
CA GLY A 70 -13.54 22.57 14.11
C GLY A 70 -13.92 21.29 13.38
N ILE A 71 -14.65 20.39 14.03
CA ILE A 71 -15.15 19.13 13.42
C ILE A 71 -16.09 19.46 12.25
N ALA A 72 -17.03 20.38 12.41
CA ALA A 72 -17.98 20.75 11.38
C ALA A 72 -17.30 21.45 10.18
N LEU A 73 -16.30 22.30 10.44
CA LEU A 73 -15.49 22.96 9.40
C LEU A 73 -14.63 21.95 8.63
N LYS A 74 -14.01 21.00 9.33
CA LYS A 74 -13.29 19.88 8.70
C LYS A 74 -14.21 19.11 7.74
N SER A 75 -15.41 18.74 8.18
CA SER A 75 -16.41 18.05 7.34
C SER A 75 -16.87 18.90 6.14
N ALA A 76 -16.74 20.22 6.21
CA ALA A 76 -16.99 21.14 5.10
C ALA A 76 -15.77 21.40 4.21
N GLY A 77 -14.64 20.72 4.44
CA GLY A 77 -13.38 20.90 3.70
C GLY A 77 -12.64 22.21 4.02
N GLN A 78 -13.02 22.90 5.09
CA GLN A 78 -12.43 24.17 5.49
C GLN A 78 -11.31 23.96 6.52
N ILE A 79 -10.13 23.58 6.02
CA ILE A 79 -9.02 23.07 6.83
C ILE A 79 -8.44 24.10 7.79
N GLU A 80 -8.02 25.28 7.27
CA GLU A 80 -7.42 26.32 8.10
C GLU A 80 -8.40 26.90 9.14
N PRO A 81 -9.70 27.16 8.82
CA PRO A 81 -10.70 27.48 9.82
C PRO A 81 -10.90 26.40 10.89
N ALA A 82 -10.83 25.11 10.52
CA ALA A 82 -10.93 24.01 11.47
C ALA A 82 -9.75 24.00 12.44
N LEU A 83 -8.51 24.13 11.93
CA LEU A 83 -7.31 24.24 12.76
C LEU A 83 -7.37 25.43 13.72
N HIS A 84 -7.83 26.59 13.24
CA HIS A 84 -8.01 27.75 14.09
C HIS A 84 -9.00 27.48 15.23
N SER A 85 -10.10 26.79 14.93
CA SER A 85 -11.11 26.45 15.94
C SER A 85 -10.57 25.47 16.99
N TYR A 86 -9.81 24.44 16.59
CA TYR A 86 -9.16 23.53 17.54
C TYR A 86 -8.13 24.25 18.40
N ARG A 87 -7.29 25.13 17.82
CA ARG A 87 -6.34 25.93 18.61
C ARG A 87 -7.04 26.81 19.63
N LYS A 88 -8.19 27.45 19.27
CA LYS A 88 -8.99 28.24 20.21
C LYS A 88 -9.55 27.36 21.32
N ALA A 89 -10.04 26.15 21.03
CA ALA A 89 -10.47 25.22 22.07
C ALA A 89 -9.35 24.91 23.07
N LEU A 90 -8.12 24.71 22.58
CA LEU A 90 -6.93 24.42 23.39
C LEU A 90 -6.35 25.65 24.12
N GLU A 91 -6.50 26.85 23.57
CA GLU A 91 -6.18 28.10 24.28
C GLU A 91 -7.09 28.30 25.50
N ILE A 92 -8.36 27.91 25.39
CA ILE A 92 -9.36 28.01 26.47
C ILE A 92 -9.19 26.90 27.50
N ASP A 93 -9.01 25.66 27.00
CA ASP A 93 -8.81 24.47 27.81
C ASP A 93 -7.57 23.69 27.31
N PRO A 94 -6.39 23.93 27.90
CA PRO A 94 -5.16 23.21 27.52
C PRO A 94 -5.18 21.70 27.81
N ASN A 95 -6.14 21.23 28.62
CA ASN A 95 -6.30 19.82 28.95
C ASN A 95 -7.43 19.14 28.18
N PHE A 96 -7.78 19.67 27.00
CA PHE A 96 -8.85 19.11 26.18
C PHE A 96 -8.29 18.02 25.24
N ALA A 97 -8.18 16.78 25.72
CA ALA A 97 -7.62 15.64 24.97
C ALA A 97 -8.26 15.42 23.60
N GLU A 98 -9.62 15.53 23.54
CA GLU A 98 -10.36 15.35 22.27
C GLU A 98 -10.00 16.41 21.22
N ALA A 99 -9.74 17.65 21.61
CA ALA A 99 -9.34 18.71 20.68
C ALA A 99 -7.95 18.45 20.10
N PHE A 100 -6.99 17.98 20.91
CA PHE A 100 -5.70 17.50 20.40
C PHE A 100 -5.87 16.32 19.44
N TYR A 101 -6.67 15.33 19.80
CA TYR A 101 -6.95 14.18 18.94
C TYR A 101 -7.55 14.59 17.59
N ASN A 102 -8.57 15.47 17.61
CA ASN A 102 -9.21 15.95 16.38
C ASN A 102 -8.26 16.76 15.50
N MET A 103 -7.42 17.60 16.10
CA MET A 103 -6.36 18.34 15.39
C MET A 103 -5.31 17.38 14.81
N GLY A 104 -4.93 16.34 15.55
CA GLY A 104 -4.02 15.28 15.09
C GLY A 104 -4.55 14.52 13.87
N ASN A 105 -5.84 14.18 13.87
CA ASN A 105 -6.49 13.55 12.72
C ASN A 105 -6.47 14.46 11.50
N LEU A 106 -6.73 15.76 11.69
CA LEU A 106 -6.68 16.72 10.58
C LEU A 106 -5.28 16.84 9.97
N PHE A 107 -4.23 16.89 10.79
CA PHE A 107 -2.84 16.87 10.32
C PHE A 107 -2.49 15.57 9.60
N LYS A 108 -2.90 14.41 10.14
CA LYS A 108 -2.66 13.10 9.52
C LYS A 108 -3.28 13.01 8.12
N GLU A 109 -4.53 13.43 7.95
CA GLU A 109 -5.24 13.42 6.67
C GLU A 109 -4.58 14.31 5.60
N HIS A 110 -3.84 15.34 6.03
CA HIS A 110 -3.12 16.25 5.13
C HIS A 110 -1.61 15.94 5.03
N GLY A 111 -1.20 14.76 5.49
CA GLY A 111 0.18 14.29 5.36
C GLY A 111 1.19 14.93 6.32
N ASN A 112 0.75 15.82 7.21
CA ASN A 112 1.63 16.42 8.22
C ASN A 112 1.77 15.47 9.44
N LEU A 113 2.52 14.38 9.23
CA LEU A 113 2.63 13.30 10.21
C LEU A 113 3.33 13.71 11.51
N GLU A 114 4.26 14.67 11.46
CA GLU A 114 4.97 15.13 12.66
C GLU A 114 4.06 15.93 13.59
N ASP A 115 3.26 16.83 13.05
CA ASP A 115 2.28 17.57 13.85
C ASP A 115 1.16 16.65 14.35
N ALA A 116 0.71 15.69 13.52
CA ALA A 116 -0.25 14.68 13.95
C ALA A 116 0.26 13.88 15.15
N LYS A 117 1.50 13.39 15.07
CA LYS A 117 2.16 12.64 16.14
C LYS A 117 2.25 13.44 17.44
N ARG A 118 2.63 14.74 17.35
CA ARG A 118 2.65 15.62 18.53
C ARG A 118 1.26 15.75 19.17
N CYS A 119 0.25 15.99 18.35
CA CYS A 119 -1.12 16.12 18.84
C CYS A 119 -1.63 14.84 19.51
N PHE A 120 -1.41 13.65 18.91
CA PHE A 120 -1.81 12.39 19.52
C PHE A 120 -1.06 12.12 20.83
N LYS A 121 0.23 12.45 20.92
CA LYS A 121 0.98 12.34 22.19
C LYS A 121 0.40 13.27 23.26
N SER A 122 0.13 14.54 22.92
CA SER A 122 -0.49 15.46 23.88
C SER A 122 -1.87 14.99 24.33
N SER A 123 -2.69 14.41 23.43
CA SER A 123 -3.97 13.84 23.85
C SER A 123 -3.81 12.68 24.82
N LEU A 124 -2.78 11.82 24.63
CA LEU A 124 -2.48 10.68 25.51
C LEU A 124 -1.82 11.08 26.82
N GLU A 125 -1.09 12.19 26.89
CA GLU A 125 -0.59 12.77 28.15
C GLU A 125 -1.74 13.19 29.06
N ILE A 126 -2.85 13.64 28.48
CA ILE A 126 -4.07 14.06 29.20
C ILE A 126 -4.96 12.84 29.48
N GLU A 127 -5.21 12.00 28.46
CA GLU A 127 -6.09 10.84 28.50
C GLU A 127 -5.36 9.60 27.98
N PRO A 128 -4.59 8.88 28.84
CA PRO A 128 -3.81 7.69 28.43
C PRO A 128 -4.66 6.54 27.88
N GLY A 129 -5.96 6.52 28.21
CA GLY A 129 -6.93 5.53 27.75
C GLY A 129 -7.58 5.83 26.38
N LEU A 130 -7.07 6.77 25.60
CA LEU A 130 -7.64 7.09 24.29
C LEU A 130 -7.12 6.10 23.24
N CYS A 131 -7.86 5.00 23.06
CA CYS A 131 -7.55 3.89 22.17
C CYS A 131 -7.20 4.35 20.74
N GLU A 132 -8.01 5.25 20.18
CA GLU A 132 -7.88 5.76 18.83
C GLU A 132 -6.60 6.56 18.62
N ALA A 133 -6.09 7.25 19.64
CA ALA A 133 -4.84 7.98 19.58
C ALA A 133 -3.63 7.02 19.56
N HIS A 134 -3.66 5.97 20.38
CA HIS A 134 -2.66 4.89 20.32
C HIS A 134 -2.66 4.21 18.95
N PHE A 135 -3.84 3.85 18.43
CA PHE A 135 -3.98 3.25 17.10
C PHE A 135 -3.39 4.15 15.99
N ASN A 136 -3.74 5.44 15.99
CA ASN A 136 -3.25 6.40 15.00
C ASN A 136 -1.73 6.64 15.10
N LEU A 137 -1.16 6.62 16.31
CA LEU A 137 0.30 6.64 16.47
C LEU A 137 0.94 5.39 15.87
N GLY A 138 0.35 4.21 16.05
CA GLY A 138 0.79 2.97 15.42
C GLY A 138 0.82 3.08 13.90
N VAL A 139 -0.24 3.63 13.28
CA VAL A 139 -0.30 3.87 11.84
C VAL A 139 0.83 4.80 11.38
N ILE A 140 1.07 5.90 12.09
CA ILE A 140 2.12 6.86 11.74
C ILE A 140 3.51 6.22 11.87
N TYR A 141 3.79 5.52 12.98
CA TYR A 141 5.07 4.86 13.19
C TYR A 141 5.34 3.77 12.17
N LYS A 142 4.32 2.98 11.79
CA LYS A 142 4.45 1.99 10.71
C LYS A 142 4.81 2.67 9.39
N ALA A 143 4.12 3.73 9.02
CA ALA A 143 4.42 4.50 7.80
C ALA A 143 5.83 5.12 7.79
N GLN A 144 6.41 5.38 8.98
CA GLN A 144 7.78 5.88 9.16
C GLN A 144 8.83 4.76 9.27
N GLY A 145 8.44 3.49 9.16
CA GLY A 145 9.33 2.33 9.33
C GLY A 145 9.80 2.08 10.77
N SER A 146 9.19 2.76 11.75
CA SER A 146 9.54 2.62 13.18
C SER A 146 8.74 1.48 13.81
N LEU A 147 9.08 0.23 13.44
CA LEU A 147 8.30 -0.96 13.78
C LEU A 147 8.10 -1.15 15.29
N ASP A 148 9.15 -0.98 16.11
CA ASP A 148 9.04 -1.16 17.56
C ASP A 148 8.04 -0.18 18.20
N LEU A 149 8.04 1.08 17.73
CA LEU A 149 7.10 2.10 18.20
C LEU A 149 5.68 1.82 17.72
N ALA A 150 5.53 1.31 16.48
CA ALA A 150 4.24 0.91 15.94
C ALA A 150 3.64 -0.26 16.74
N ILE A 151 4.42 -1.31 16.98
CA ILE A 151 4.04 -2.47 17.78
C ILE A 151 3.58 -2.04 19.18
N ASN A 152 4.41 -1.23 19.87
CA ASN A 152 4.03 -0.74 21.19
C ASN A 152 2.72 0.05 21.18
N SER A 153 2.54 0.91 20.17
CA SER A 153 1.33 1.73 20.05
C SER A 153 0.08 0.87 19.79
N TYR A 154 0.17 -0.14 18.92
CA TYR A 154 -0.94 -1.06 18.68
C TYR A 154 -1.22 -1.97 19.90
N LEU A 155 -0.18 -2.41 20.62
CA LEU A 155 -0.37 -3.14 21.89
C LEU A 155 -1.16 -2.30 22.90
N GLN A 156 -0.80 -1.03 23.08
CA GLN A 156 -1.55 -0.12 23.95
C GLN A 156 -2.99 0.07 23.47
N ALA A 157 -3.22 0.20 22.17
CA ALA A 157 -4.55 0.34 21.59
C ALA A 157 -5.43 -0.89 21.93
N VAL A 158 -4.91 -2.12 21.72
CA VAL A 158 -5.68 -3.34 22.00
C VAL A 158 -5.77 -3.68 23.49
N GLU A 159 -4.86 -3.17 24.32
CA GLU A 159 -4.96 -3.25 25.79
C GLU A 159 -6.11 -2.38 26.29
N VAL A 160 -6.24 -1.16 25.78
CA VAL A 160 -7.34 -0.23 26.11
C VAL A 160 -8.67 -0.73 25.55
N ASN A 161 -8.69 -1.17 24.31
CA ASN A 161 -9.88 -1.72 23.67
C ASN A 161 -9.62 -3.14 23.12
N PRO A 162 -9.84 -4.20 23.91
CA PRO A 162 -9.66 -5.57 23.49
C PRO A 162 -10.59 -6.05 22.35
N MET A 163 -11.57 -5.21 21.94
CA MET A 163 -12.48 -5.51 20.84
C MET A 163 -12.04 -4.86 19.50
N LEU A 164 -10.89 -4.18 19.48
CA LEU A 164 -10.36 -3.51 18.29
C LEU A 164 -9.69 -4.51 17.33
N HIS A 165 -10.48 -5.14 16.47
CA HIS A 165 -9.98 -6.14 15.51
C HIS A 165 -8.94 -5.55 14.51
N GLU A 166 -9.11 -4.30 14.04
CA GLU A 166 -8.12 -3.63 13.19
C GLU A 166 -6.79 -3.42 13.91
N GLY A 167 -6.83 -3.18 15.23
CA GLY A 167 -5.63 -3.04 16.04
C GLY A 167 -4.82 -4.33 16.06
N TYR A 168 -5.47 -5.48 16.26
CA TYR A 168 -4.82 -6.79 16.19
C TYR A 168 -4.29 -7.10 14.79
N ASN A 169 -5.03 -6.79 13.72
CA ASN A 169 -4.55 -7.00 12.37
C ASN A 169 -3.28 -6.16 12.09
N ASN A 170 -3.30 -4.89 12.44
CA ASN A 170 -2.14 -4.01 12.22
C ASN A 170 -0.94 -4.37 13.09
N LEU A 171 -1.18 -4.84 14.33
CA LEU A 171 -0.14 -5.42 15.19
C LEU A 171 0.48 -6.65 14.52
N GLY A 172 -0.35 -7.54 13.97
CA GLY A 172 0.10 -8.74 13.26
C GLY A 172 0.99 -8.40 12.08
N LEU A 173 0.62 -7.41 11.27
CA LEU A 173 1.44 -6.94 10.14
C LEU A 173 2.81 -6.41 10.60
N CYS A 174 2.86 -5.57 11.65
CA CYS A 174 4.13 -5.07 12.17
C CYS A 174 5.02 -6.19 12.74
N LEU A 175 4.43 -7.19 13.41
CA LEU A 175 5.16 -8.35 13.92
C LEU A 175 5.68 -9.25 12.79
N GLN A 176 4.92 -9.40 11.70
CA GLN A 176 5.37 -10.08 10.49
C GLN A 176 6.56 -9.35 9.85
N ASP A 177 6.47 -8.03 9.70
CA ASP A 177 7.56 -7.19 9.18
C ASP A 177 8.82 -7.27 10.06
N GLN A 178 8.66 -7.47 11.39
CA GLN A 178 9.76 -7.69 12.32
C GLN A 178 10.33 -9.12 12.27
N GLY A 179 9.62 -10.06 11.64
CA GLY A 179 9.98 -11.48 11.53
C GLY A 179 9.45 -12.37 12.67
N ASP A 180 8.69 -11.83 13.62
CA ASP A 180 8.02 -12.66 14.64
C ASP A 180 6.69 -13.23 14.10
N LEU A 181 6.83 -14.25 13.23
CA LEU A 181 5.70 -14.90 12.60
C LEU A 181 4.75 -15.55 13.61
N SER A 182 5.27 -16.02 14.75
CA SER A 182 4.46 -16.66 15.79
C SER A 182 3.54 -15.66 16.50
N ALA A 183 4.05 -14.48 16.84
CA ALA A 183 3.25 -13.42 17.44
C ALA A 183 2.28 -12.80 16.41
N ALA A 184 2.70 -12.64 15.15
CA ALA A 184 1.84 -12.19 14.06
C ALA A 184 0.63 -13.12 13.89
N LEU A 185 0.86 -14.43 13.83
CA LEU A 185 -0.21 -15.44 13.73
C LEU A 185 -1.25 -15.29 14.85
N LYS A 186 -0.80 -15.15 16.11
CA LYS A 186 -1.70 -14.95 17.25
C LYS A 186 -2.51 -13.67 17.14
N SER A 187 -1.91 -12.61 16.63
CA SER A 187 -2.59 -11.32 16.43
C SER A 187 -3.68 -11.43 15.38
N PHE A 188 -3.40 -12.05 14.22
CA PHE A 188 -4.42 -12.28 13.18
C PHE A 188 -5.54 -13.20 13.68
N GLN A 189 -5.22 -14.26 14.45
CA GLN A 189 -6.23 -15.13 15.08
C GLN A 189 -7.13 -14.34 16.02
N ALA A 190 -6.58 -13.40 16.81
CA ALA A 190 -7.37 -12.52 17.67
C ALA A 190 -8.30 -11.62 16.86
N ALA A 191 -7.81 -11.02 15.77
CA ALA A 191 -8.63 -10.20 14.86
C ALA A 191 -9.80 -11.01 14.28
N ILE A 192 -9.53 -12.21 13.76
CA ILE A 192 -10.53 -13.11 13.15
C ILE A 192 -11.54 -13.60 14.20
N LYS A 193 -11.10 -13.86 15.44
CA LYS A 193 -12.00 -14.24 16.51
C LYS A 193 -13.01 -13.14 16.85
N LEU A 194 -12.60 -11.88 16.74
CA LEU A 194 -13.46 -10.71 16.96
C LEU A 194 -14.38 -10.44 15.78
N GLN A 195 -13.86 -10.58 14.57
CA GLN A 195 -14.61 -10.42 13.32
C GLN A 195 -14.32 -11.60 12.38
N PRO A 196 -15.15 -12.65 12.36
CA PRO A 196 -14.90 -13.89 11.60
C PRO A 196 -14.87 -13.71 10.07
N ASP A 197 -15.45 -12.65 9.54
CA ASP A 197 -15.48 -12.30 8.12
C ASP A 197 -14.46 -11.21 7.75
N TYR A 198 -13.48 -10.94 8.62
CA TYR A 198 -12.42 -9.96 8.34
C TYR A 198 -11.42 -10.50 7.32
N THR A 199 -11.72 -10.29 6.05
CA THR A 199 -10.98 -10.84 4.89
C THR A 199 -9.49 -10.52 4.92
N ASP A 200 -9.10 -9.28 5.28
CA ASP A 200 -7.69 -8.88 5.35
C ASP A 200 -6.92 -9.69 6.41
N ALA A 201 -7.49 -9.88 7.59
CA ALA A 201 -6.84 -10.65 8.64
C ALA A 201 -6.70 -12.15 8.27
N ILE A 202 -7.71 -12.71 7.59
CA ILE A 202 -7.64 -14.10 7.08
C ILE A 202 -6.57 -14.22 6.01
N TYR A 203 -6.50 -13.28 5.07
CA TYR A 203 -5.47 -13.25 4.03
C TYR A 203 -4.06 -13.13 4.63
N ASN A 204 -3.86 -12.22 5.58
CA ASN A 204 -2.58 -12.02 6.25
C ASN A 204 -2.19 -13.25 7.08
N MET A 205 -3.13 -13.90 7.77
CA MET A 205 -2.90 -15.17 8.48
C MET A 205 -2.44 -16.27 7.50
N GLY A 206 -3.10 -16.39 6.34
CA GLY A 206 -2.70 -17.34 5.30
C GLY A 206 -1.27 -17.09 4.80
N ASN A 207 -0.87 -15.83 4.62
CA ASN A 207 0.50 -15.48 4.22
C ASN A 207 1.52 -15.85 5.31
N VAL A 208 1.24 -15.54 6.57
CA VAL A 208 2.13 -15.93 7.70
C VAL A 208 2.27 -17.44 7.79
N LEU A 209 1.20 -18.20 7.67
CA LEU A 209 1.26 -19.67 7.66
C LEU A 209 2.09 -20.21 6.49
N LYS A 210 1.96 -19.61 5.30
CA LYS A 210 2.81 -19.92 4.13
C LYS A 210 4.28 -19.64 4.43
N ASP A 211 4.60 -18.51 5.05
CA ASP A 211 5.98 -18.11 5.40
C ASP A 211 6.58 -19.03 6.50
N MET A 212 5.74 -19.56 7.38
CA MET A 212 6.08 -20.60 8.36
C MET A 212 6.18 -22.00 7.74
N GLU A 213 5.91 -22.16 6.43
CA GLU A 213 5.86 -23.43 5.71
C GLU A 213 4.72 -24.39 6.16
N ASP A 214 3.76 -23.90 6.92
CA ASP A 214 2.52 -24.64 7.20
C ASP A 214 1.54 -24.47 6.03
N PHE A 215 1.90 -25.12 4.91
CA PHE A 215 1.13 -25.00 3.67
C PHE A 215 -0.28 -25.59 3.80
N SER A 216 -0.48 -26.55 4.66
CA SER A 216 -1.80 -27.17 4.90
C SER A 216 -2.78 -26.19 5.53
N SER A 217 -2.34 -25.50 6.57
CA SER A 217 -3.15 -24.48 7.24
C SER A 217 -3.33 -23.24 6.36
N ALA A 218 -2.31 -22.82 5.60
CA ALA A 218 -2.41 -21.73 4.63
C ALA A 218 -3.47 -22.01 3.56
N VAL A 219 -3.47 -23.23 2.98
CA VAL A 219 -4.49 -23.66 2.01
C VAL A 219 -5.90 -23.57 2.61
N SER A 220 -6.09 -24.07 3.83
CA SER A 220 -7.39 -23.97 4.52
C SER A 220 -7.83 -22.52 4.70
N CYS A 221 -6.92 -21.64 5.14
CA CYS A 221 -7.20 -20.21 5.27
C CYS A 221 -7.68 -19.57 3.95
N PHE A 222 -6.95 -19.79 2.87
CA PHE A 222 -7.34 -19.22 1.57
C PHE A 222 -8.63 -19.82 1.04
N GLN A 223 -8.90 -21.11 1.27
CA GLN A 223 -10.18 -21.74 0.94
C GLN A 223 -11.36 -21.12 1.71
N ASP A 224 -11.19 -20.88 3.02
CA ASP A 224 -12.21 -20.26 3.84
C ASP A 224 -12.44 -18.80 3.45
N LEU A 225 -11.36 -18.06 3.12
CA LEU A 225 -11.47 -16.70 2.60
C LEU A 225 -12.27 -16.64 1.29
N ILE A 226 -12.00 -17.55 0.35
CA ILE A 226 -12.74 -17.62 -0.93
C ILE A 226 -14.21 -18.00 -0.75
N LYS A 227 -14.55 -18.75 0.31
CA LYS A 227 -15.97 -19.00 0.65
C LYS A 227 -16.68 -17.73 1.14
N ILE A 228 -15.96 -16.86 1.87
CA ILE A 228 -16.47 -15.57 2.37
C ILE A 228 -16.57 -14.56 1.21
N ASP A 229 -15.49 -14.41 0.45
CA ASP A 229 -15.43 -13.55 -0.73
C ASP A 229 -14.90 -14.32 -1.95
N PRO A 230 -15.81 -14.83 -2.82
CA PRO A 230 -15.42 -15.56 -4.04
C PRO A 230 -14.61 -14.73 -5.05
N ASN A 231 -14.61 -13.41 -4.93
CA ASN A 231 -13.87 -12.50 -5.81
C ASN A 231 -12.51 -12.09 -5.23
N TYR A 232 -12.07 -12.66 -4.12
CA TYR A 232 -10.76 -12.36 -3.53
C TYR A 232 -9.64 -13.02 -4.34
N ASN A 233 -9.35 -12.43 -5.51
CA ASN A 233 -8.43 -12.99 -6.51
C ASN A 233 -7.00 -13.22 -5.98
N ARG A 234 -6.55 -12.39 -5.03
CA ARG A 234 -5.25 -12.54 -4.37
C ARG A 234 -5.13 -13.87 -3.64
N ALA A 235 -6.17 -14.27 -2.90
CA ALA A 235 -6.19 -15.56 -2.20
C ALA A 235 -6.30 -16.73 -3.17
N GLN A 236 -7.10 -16.60 -4.24
CA GLN A 236 -7.20 -17.63 -5.26
C GLN A 236 -5.86 -17.90 -5.95
N HIS A 237 -5.07 -16.85 -6.23
CA HIS A 237 -3.74 -16.98 -6.82
C HIS A 237 -2.79 -17.78 -5.91
N LEU A 238 -2.74 -17.42 -4.61
CA LEU A 238 -1.90 -18.11 -3.63
C LEU A 238 -2.39 -19.55 -3.37
N LEU A 239 -3.70 -19.78 -3.35
CA LEU A 239 -4.26 -21.12 -3.26
C LEU A 239 -3.80 -22.00 -4.45
N ASN A 240 -3.87 -21.47 -5.66
CA ASN A 240 -3.38 -22.16 -6.85
C ASN A 240 -1.87 -22.49 -6.76
N ALA A 241 -1.07 -21.51 -6.30
CA ALA A 241 0.37 -21.69 -6.07
C ALA A 241 0.67 -22.80 -5.06
N LEU A 242 -0.04 -22.83 -3.94
CA LEU A 242 0.15 -23.83 -2.89
C LEU A 242 -0.36 -25.22 -3.26
N THR A 243 -1.40 -25.31 -4.09
CA THR A 243 -1.97 -26.58 -4.58
C THR A 243 -1.32 -27.08 -5.89
N GLY A 244 -0.33 -26.34 -6.43
CA GLY A 244 0.39 -26.71 -7.66
C GLY A 244 -0.39 -26.49 -8.95
N GLN A 245 -1.44 -25.67 -8.93
CA GLN A 245 -2.20 -25.29 -10.11
C GLN A 245 -1.55 -24.08 -10.78
N THR A 246 -0.96 -24.30 -11.96
CA THR A 246 -0.34 -23.20 -12.71
C THR A 246 -1.40 -22.45 -13.53
N THR A 247 -1.51 -21.15 -13.28
CA THR A 247 -2.36 -20.21 -14.05
C THR A 247 -1.54 -19.56 -15.17
N GLN A 248 -2.23 -19.03 -16.20
CA GLN A 248 -1.58 -18.35 -17.34
C GLN A 248 -1.03 -16.97 -16.93
N THR A 249 -1.79 -16.25 -16.12
CA THR A 249 -1.45 -14.91 -15.66
C THR A 249 -1.85 -14.75 -14.18
N PRO A 250 -1.13 -13.94 -13.40
CA PRO A 250 -1.58 -13.56 -12.06
C PRO A 250 -2.73 -12.55 -12.16
N PRO A 251 -3.54 -12.39 -11.12
CA PRO A 251 -4.42 -11.24 -11.00
C PRO A 251 -3.59 -9.94 -10.94
N GLN A 252 -3.96 -8.93 -11.72
CA GLN A 252 -3.27 -7.63 -11.71
C GLN A 252 -3.24 -7.02 -10.30
N GLU A 253 -4.37 -7.07 -9.60
CA GLU A 253 -4.52 -6.62 -8.22
C GLU A 253 -3.50 -7.28 -7.26
N TYR A 254 -3.17 -8.56 -7.47
CA TYR A 254 -2.15 -9.26 -6.67
C TYR A 254 -0.77 -8.63 -6.84
N VAL A 255 -0.37 -8.38 -8.09
CA VAL A 255 0.94 -7.81 -8.40
C VAL A 255 1.02 -6.35 -7.92
N GLU A 256 -0.02 -5.55 -8.21
CA GLU A 256 -0.09 -4.15 -7.83
C GLU A 256 0.01 -3.98 -6.30
N SER A 257 -0.85 -4.66 -5.54
CA SER A 257 -0.84 -4.56 -4.08
C SER A 257 0.48 -5.05 -3.46
N LEU A 258 1.07 -6.12 -4.00
CA LEU A 258 2.36 -6.62 -3.53
C LEU A 258 3.44 -5.53 -3.61
N PHE A 259 3.52 -4.80 -4.71
CA PHE A 259 4.54 -3.77 -4.91
C PHE A 259 4.19 -2.44 -4.25
N GLU A 260 2.92 -2.08 -4.12
CA GLU A 260 2.52 -0.92 -3.32
C GLU A 260 2.89 -1.08 -1.85
N GLU A 261 2.65 -2.25 -1.26
CA GLU A 261 2.99 -2.57 0.12
C GLU A 261 4.51 -2.68 0.33
N TYR A 262 5.25 -3.21 -0.66
CA TYR A 262 6.68 -3.49 -0.54
C TYR A 262 7.58 -2.28 -0.88
N ALA A 263 7.07 -1.30 -1.62
CA ALA A 263 7.85 -0.15 -2.09
C ALA A 263 8.69 0.56 -1.02
N PRO A 264 8.20 0.83 0.22
CA PRO A 264 8.98 1.54 1.23
C PRO A 264 10.28 0.83 1.65
N HIS A 265 10.34 -0.50 1.57
CA HIS A 265 11.46 -1.32 2.04
C HIS A 265 12.20 -2.03 0.91
N PHE A 266 11.72 -1.89 -0.33
CA PHE A 266 12.12 -2.65 -1.50
C PHE A 266 13.64 -2.69 -1.72
N GLU A 267 14.32 -1.54 -1.74
CA GLU A 267 15.76 -1.51 -2.01
C GLU A 267 16.58 -2.04 -0.85
N GLN A 268 16.20 -1.72 0.38
CA GLN A 268 16.88 -2.21 1.56
C GLN A 268 16.85 -3.74 1.58
N ASP A 269 15.70 -4.33 1.35
CA ASP A 269 15.54 -5.78 1.37
C ASP A 269 16.24 -6.44 0.19
N LEU A 270 16.04 -5.97 -1.04
CA LEU A 270 16.64 -6.59 -2.22
C LEU A 270 18.15 -6.51 -2.19
N ILE A 271 18.74 -5.35 -1.90
CA ILE A 271 20.17 -5.13 -2.00
C ILE A 271 20.89 -5.71 -0.79
N HIS A 272 20.44 -5.40 0.43
CA HIS A 272 21.16 -5.75 1.65
C HIS A 272 20.80 -7.14 2.17
N ASN A 273 19.51 -7.52 2.15
CA ASN A 273 19.06 -8.78 2.74
C ASN A 273 19.10 -9.93 1.72
N LEU A 274 18.67 -9.69 0.47
CA LEU A 274 18.54 -10.73 -0.56
C LEU A 274 19.74 -10.81 -1.51
N HIS A 275 20.71 -9.90 -1.41
CA HIS A 275 21.90 -9.85 -2.28
C HIS A 275 21.56 -9.89 -3.77
N TYR A 276 20.59 -9.11 -4.18
CA TYR A 276 20.07 -9.05 -5.53
C TYR A 276 21.07 -8.42 -6.51
N THR A 277 21.43 -9.16 -7.56
CA THR A 277 22.45 -8.72 -8.52
C THR A 277 22.00 -8.76 -9.98
N ALA A 278 20.74 -9.16 -10.26
CA ALA A 278 20.27 -9.35 -11.63
C ALA A 278 20.39 -8.10 -12.53
N PRO A 279 20.04 -6.87 -12.09
CA PRO A 279 20.21 -5.67 -12.89
C PRO A 279 21.63 -5.49 -13.42
N LYS A 280 22.62 -5.55 -12.51
CA LYS A 280 24.04 -5.44 -12.88
C LYS A 280 24.48 -6.52 -13.83
N ARG A 281 24.10 -7.79 -13.58
CA ARG A 281 24.48 -8.92 -14.45
C ARG A 281 23.87 -8.83 -15.84
N LEU A 282 22.62 -8.34 -15.96
CA LEU A 282 22.00 -8.09 -17.27
C LEU A 282 22.75 -7.02 -18.04
N VAL A 283 23.10 -5.90 -17.40
CA VAL A 283 23.85 -4.81 -18.02
C VAL A 283 25.25 -5.27 -18.42
N ASP A 284 25.98 -5.99 -17.54
CA ASP A 284 27.30 -6.53 -17.84
C ASP A 284 27.24 -7.47 -19.06
N ALA A 285 26.25 -8.37 -19.14
CA ALA A 285 26.08 -9.28 -20.27
C ALA A 285 25.77 -8.54 -21.58
N LEU A 286 24.90 -7.51 -21.54
CA LEU A 286 24.61 -6.67 -22.70
C LEU A 286 25.85 -5.91 -23.19
N LEU A 287 26.64 -5.35 -22.28
CA LEU A 287 27.87 -4.61 -22.62
C LEU A 287 28.95 -5.52 -23.21
N HIS A 288 28.98 -6.79 -22.81
CA HIS A 288 29.87 -7.78 -23.43
C HIS A 288 29.51 -8.09 -24.88
N LEU A 289 28.22 -8.04 -25.22
CA LEU A 289 27.73 -8.23 -26.59
C LEU A 289 27.75 -6.95 -27.45
N SER A 290 27.95 -5.79 -26.84
CA SER A 290 28.01 -4.49 -27.52
C SER A 290 29.45 -4.08 -27.81
N ALA A 291 29.80 -3.98 -29.09
CA ALA A 291 31.15 -3.57 -29.51
C ALA A 291 31.56 -2.17 -29.02
N GLN A 292 30.59 -1.27 -28.84
CA GLN A 292 30.82 0.14 -28.47
C GLN A 292 30.58 0.45 -26.99
N LYS A 293 30.22 -0.56 -26.17
CA LYS A 293 29.78 -0.37 -24.78
C LYS A 293 28.71 0.73 -24.60
N ASN A 294 27.81 0.83 -25.56
CA ASN A 294 26.70 1.77 -25.59
C ASN A 294 25.40 0.99 -25.78
N LEU A 295 24.39 1.28 -24.98
CA LEU A 295 23.10 0.62 -24.99
C LEU A 295 22.03 1.43 -25.74
N GLY A 296 22.37 2.65 -26.17
CA GLY A 296 21.45 3.50 -26.93
C GLY A 296 20.28 4.00 -26.10
N SER A 297 19.07 3.85 -26.63
CA SER A 297 17.82 4.10 -25.90
C SER A 297 17.37 2.80 -25.21
N VAL A 298 16.98 2.93 -23.94
CA VAL A 298 16.61 1.80 -23.08
C VAL A 298 15.17 1.95 -22.60
N LEU A 299 14.38 0.89 -22.76
CA LEU A 299 13.08 0.71 -22.11
C LEU A 299 13.22 -0.27 -20.95
N ASP A 300 12.89 0.17 -19.75
CA ASP A 300 12.93 -0.62 -18.53
C ASP A 300 11.49 -1.02 -18.15
N LEU A 301 11.13 -2.26 -18.44
CA LEU A 301 9.83 -2.86 -18.13
C LEU A 301 9.84 -3.36 -16.68
N GLY A 302 8.89 -2.88 -15.86
CA GLY A 302 8.88 -3.13 -14.43
C GLY A 302 10.06 -2.45 -13.75
N CYS A 303 10.22 -1.15 -13.97
CA CYS A 303 11.39 -0.39 -13.54
C CYS A 303 11.53 -0.31 -12.01
N GLY A 304 10.46 -0.59 -11.26
CA GLY A 304 10.44 -0.53 -9.81
C GLY A 304 10.95 0.80 -9.30
N THR A 305 11.85 0.75 -8.34
CA THR A 305 12.53 1.94 -7.79
C THR A 305 13.70 2.45 -8.67
N GLY A 306 13.95 1.84 -9.83
CA GLY A 306 14.98 2.28 -10.79
C GLY A 306 16.35 1.60 -10.64
N LEU A 307 16.40 0.35 -10.24
CA LEU A 307 17.67 -0.39 -10.12
C LEU A 307 18.37 -0.60 -11.46
N ILE A 308 17.64 -0.96 -12.54
CA ILE A 308 18.19 -1.04 -13.89
C ILE A 308 18.64 0.35 -14.36
N GLY A 309 17.79 1.38 -14.18
CA GLY A 309 18.12 2.74 -14.56
C GLY A 309 19.48 3.20 -14.01
N ASN A 310 19.77 2.91 -12.75
CA ASN A 310 21.07 3.20 -12.12
C ASN A 310 22.26 2.54 -12.85
N GLU A 311 22.10 1.28 -13.27
CA GLU A 311 23.15 0.52 -13.93
C GLU A 311 23.37 1.00 -15.37
N VAL A 312 22.30 1.36 -16.11
CA VAL A 312 22.39 1.75 -17.52
C VAL A 312 22.70 3.21 -17.77
N LYS A 313 22.49 4.11 -16.79
CA LYS A 313 22.62 5.58 -16.93
C LYS A 313 23.89 6.04 -17.63
N ARG A 314 25.01 5.34 -17.46
CA ARG A 314 26.29 5.69 -18.09
C ARG A 314 26.43 5.24 -19.54
N PHE A 315 25.55 4.36 -19.97
CA PHE A 315 25.63 3.64 -21.25
C PHE A 315 24.44 3.91 -22.16
N ALA A 316 23.42 4.63 -21.67
CA ALA A 316 22.21 4.99 -22.41
C ALA A 316 22.13 6.52 -22.58
N PHE A 317 21.60 6.97 -23.69
CA PHE A 317 21.30 8.39 -23.94
C PHE A 317 19.84 8.74 -23.67
N TYR A 318 18.95 7.76 -23.58
CA TYR A 318 17.54 7.90 -23.25
C TYR A 318 17.08 6.68 -22.46
N ILE A 319 16.37 6.90 -21.37
CA ILE A 319 15.86 5.82 -20.52
C ILE A 319 14.39 6.10 -20.20
N GLU A 320 13.53 5.17 -20.59
CA GLU A 320 12.11 5.18 -20.24
C GLU A 320 11.79 4.02 -19.31
N GLY A 321 11.04 4.28 -18.23
CA GLY A 321 10.64 3.28 -17.25
C GLY A 321 9.12 3.11 -17.20
N VAL A 322 8.68 1.87 -17.07
CA VAL A 322 7.27 1.50 -16.92
C VAL A 322 7.12 0.61 -15.70
N ASP A 323 6.22 0.93 -14.80
CA ASP A 323 5.86 0.07 -13.66
C ASP A 323 4.37 0.17 -13.35
N LEU A 324 3.82 -0.89 -12.78
CA LEU A 324 2.41 -0.96 -12.38
C LEU A 324 2.16 -0.19 -11.07
N SER A 325 3.14 -0.20 -10.15
CA SER A 325 3.04 0.42 -8.84
C SER A 325 3.38 1.91 -8.88
N LYS A 326 2.44 2.72 -8.44
CA LYS A 326 2.63 4.16 -8.30
C LYS A 326 3.73 4.49 -7.29
N SER A 327 3.74 3.80 -6.15
CA SER A 327 4.73 4.00 -5.09
C SER A 327 6.15 3.68 -5.54
N MET A 328 6.33 2.67 -6.42
CA MET A 328 7.61 2.35 -7.04
C MET A 328 8.06 3.46 -7.98
N VAL A 329 7.18 3.92 -8.86
CA VAL A 329 7.47 5.00 -9.83
C VAL A 329 7.84 6.30 -9.12
N GLU A 330 7.14 6.67 -8.06
CA GLU A 330 7.46 7.86 -7.26
C GLU A 330 8.87 7.78 -6.63
N GLN A 331 9.33 6.59 -6.25
CA GLN A 331 10.71 6.41 -5.77
C GLN A 331 11.74 6.51 -6.90
N ALA A 332 11.45 5.92 -8.06
CA ALA A 332 12.30 6.04 -9.25
C ALA A 332 12.43 7.51 -9.70
N GLU A 333 11.33 8.28 -9.66
CA GLU A 333 11.30 9.69 -10.04
C GLU A 333 12.24 10.54 -9.17
N ARG A 334 12.28 10.29 -7.86
CA ARG A 334 13.19 11.01 -6.92
C ARG A 334 14.66 10.83 -7.25
N LYS A 335 15.03 9.79 -7.98
CA LYS A 335 16.43 9.53 -8.38
C LYS A 335 16.88 10.34 -9.61
N ASN A 336 15.95 10.93 -10.36
CA ASN A 336 16.24 11.72 -11.57
C ASN A 336 17.13 10.97 -12.58
N ILE A 337 16.77 9.70 -12.87
CA ILE A 337 17.52 8.82 -13.76
C ILE A 337 16.83 8.68 -15.11
N TYR A 338 15.51 8.55 -15.09
CA TYR A 338 14.69 8.30 -16.25
C TYR A 338 14.30 9.62 -16.94
N ASP A 339 14.34 9.61 -18.27
CA ASP A 339 13.81 10.70 -19.08
C ASP A 339 12.28 10.71 -19.11
N ARG A 340 11.68 9.51 -18.92
CA ARG A 340 10.24 9.34 -18.82
C ARG A 340 9.88 8.17 -17.91
N LEU A 341 8.87 8.35 -17.07
CA LEU A 341 8.30 7.32 -16.22
C LEU A 341 6.79 7.21 -16.45
N ILE A 342 6.28 5.98 -16.48
CA ILE A 342 4.89 5.69 -16.83
C ILE A 342 4.34 4.66 -15.84
N ILE A 343 3.18 4.96 -15.26
CA ILE A 343 2.43 4.01 -14.44
C ILE A 343 1.49 3.24 -15.36
N SER A 344 1.80 1.97 -15.62
CA SER A 344 1.01 1.10 -16.50
C SER A 344 1.34 -0.37 -16.30
N ASP A 345 0.38 -1.24 -16.61
CA ASP A 345 0.68 -2.64 -16.90
C ASP A 345 1.58 -2.74 -18.15
N ILE A 346 2.50 -3.69 -18.14
CA ILE A 346 3.51 -3.87 -19.18
C ILE A 346 2.88 -4.18 -20.54
N ASN A 347 1.97 -5.14 -20.60
CA ASN A 347 1.33 -5.53 -21.86
C ASN A 347 0.40 -4.41 -22.36
N ALA A 348 -0.28 -3.71 -21.48
CA ALA A 348 -1.09 -2.54 -21.84
C ALA A 348 -0.25 -1.38 -22.39
N TYR A 349 0.96 -1.17 -21.87
CA TYR A 349 1.92 -0.20 -22.40
C TYR A 349 2.44 -0.64 -23.77
N LEU A 350 2.93 -1.88 -23.89
CA LEU A 350 3.47 -2.43 -25.13
C LEU A 350 2.45 -2.42 -26.28
N ALA A 351 1.18 -2.66 -25.98
CA ALA A 351 0.09 -2.65 -26.97
C ALA A 351 -0.19 -1.26 -27.57
N LYS A 352 0.11 -0.19 -26.84
CA LYS A 352 -0.21 1.19 -27.22
C LYS A 352 0.98 1.98 -27.71
N THR A 353 2.19 1.48 -27.51
CA THR A 353 3.43 2.22 -27.72
C THR A 353 4.20 1.69 -28.91
N SER A 354 4.69 2.60 -29.74
CA SER A 354 5.65 2.27 -30.79
C SER A 354 7.04 2.12 -30.17
N LEU A 355 7.62 0.92 -30.26
CA LEU A 355 8.89 0.60 -29.62
C LEU A 355 10.07 0.99 -30.50
N ASP A 356 10.63 2.18 -30.27
CA ASP A 356 11.84 2.68 -30.93
C ASP A 356 13.03 2.72 -29.97
N PHE A 357 13.31 1.55 -29.37
CA PHE A 357 14.37 1.37 -28.40
C PHE A 357 15.44 0.43 -28.94
N ASP A 358 16.72 0.71 -28.60
CA ASP A 358 17.85 -0.17 -28.90
C ASP A 358 17.89 -1.36 -27.94
N CYS A 359 17.41 -1.16 -26.72
CA CYS A 359 17.38 -2.20 -25.71
C CYS A 359 16.07 -2.14 -24.89
N ILE A 360 15.44 -3.29 -24.70
CA ILE A 360 14.33 -3.50 -23.77
C ILE A 360 14.82 -4.39 -22.64
N MET A 361 14.61 -3.99 -21.40
CA MET A 361 15.09 -4.70 -20.21
C MET A 361 13.94 -5.05 -19.27
N ALA A 362 14.05 -6.22 -18.60
CA ALA A 362 13.09 -6.66 -17.59
C ALA A 362 13.80 -7.53 -16.53
N ALA A 363 14.21 -6.93 -15.41
CA ALA A 363 14.87 -7.65 -14.32
C ALA A 363 13.86 -8.06 -13.24
N ASP A 364 13.67 -9.36 -13.05
CA ASP A 364 12.72 -9.95 -12.09
C ASP A 364 11.27 -9.50 -12.27
N VAL A 365 10.87 -9.26 -13.52
CA VAL A 365 9.53 -8.84 -13.91
C VAL A 365 8.73 -10.01 -14.45
N PHE A 366 9.35 -10.80 -15.34
CA PHE A 366 8.67 -11.94 -15.97
C PHE A 366 8.33 -13.07 -14.99
N ILE A 367 8.92 -13.06 -13.81
CA ILE A 367 8.53 -13.94 -12.70
C ILE A 367 7.12 -13.64 -12.15
N TYR A 368 6.54 -12.49 -12.51
CA TYR A 368 5.14 -12.13 -12.24
C TYR A 368 4.24 -12.29 -13.47
N LEU A 369 4.71 -12.94 -14.52
CA LEU A 369 3.96 -13.32 -15.71
C LEU A 369 4.11 -14.83 -15.92
N GLY A 370 3.02 -15.54 -16.11
CA GLY A 370 3.03 -16.98 -16.40
C GLY A 370 3.38 -17.23 -17.87
N ASP A 371 2.40 -17.06 -18.75
CA ASP A 371 2.60 -17.13 -20.19
C ASP A 371 3.17 -15.82 -20.73
N LEU A 372 4.36 -15.88 -21.33
CA LEU A 372 5.05 -14.73 -21.93
C LEU A 372 4.72 -14.53 -23.41
N SER A 373 3.85 -15.34 -24.00
CA SER A 373 3.52 -15.30 -25.43
C SER A 373 3.02 -13.94 -25.88
N GLU A 374 2.09 -13.34 -25.13
CA GLU A 374 1.54 -12.03 -25.42
C GLU A 374 2.62 -10.94 -25.36
N THR A 375 3.45 -10.93 -24.33
CA THR A 375 4.54 -9.96 -24.16
C THR A 375 5.54 -10.04 -25.32
N PHE A 376 5.95 -11.26 -25.72
CA PHE A 376 6.84 -11.47 -26.87
C PHE A 376 6.20 -11.00 -28.16
N GLN A 377 4.93 -11.33 -28.38
CA GLN A 377 4.17 -10.87 -29.57
C GLN A 377 4.11 -9.35 -29.63
N LEU A 378 3.78 -8.68 -28.51
CA LEU A 378 3.67 -7.23 -28.45
C LEU A 378 5.01 -6.52 -28.70
N ILE A 379 6.10 -7.01 -28.11
CA ILE A 379 7.44 -6.48 -28.37
C ILE A 379 7.79 -6.62 -29.86
N LYS A 380 7.53 -7.79 -30.46
CA LYS A 380 7.83 -8.01 -31.86
C LYS A 380 6.98 -7.17 -32.81
N ALA A 381 5.70 -7.00 -32.51
CA ALA A 381 4.77 -6.20 -33.30
C ALA A 381 5.06 -4.68 -33.18
N GLY A 382 5.41 -4.22 -31.99
CA GLY A 382 5.66 -2.80 -31.69
C GLY A 382 7.01 -2.26 -32.18
N LYS A 383 8.00 -3.12 -32.45
CA LYS A 383 9.36 -2.71 -32.78
C LYS A 383 9.45 -1.91 -34.08
N LYS A 384 10.29 -0.88 -34.09
CA LYS A 384 10.57 -0.04 -35.27
C LYS A 384 11.92 -0.37 -35.91
N ARG A 385 12.84 -0.91 -35.16
CA ARG A 385 14.21 -1.23 -35.58
C ARG A 385 14.72 -2.49 -34.88
N PRO A 386 15.81 -3.12 -35.34
CA PRO A 386 16.48 -4.17 -34.61
C PRO A 386 16.92 -3.68 -33.24
N GLY A 387 16.81 -4.55 -32.24
CA GLY A 387 17.16 -4.25 -30.87
C GLY A 387 17.39 -5.51 -30.05
N LYS A 388 17.62 -5.35 -28.74
CA LYS A 388 17.84 -6.43 -27.81
C LYS A 388 16.79 -6.46 -26.71
N LEU A 389 16.30 -7.65 -26.37
CA LEU A 389 15.48 -7.90 -25.19
C LEU A 389 16.32 -8.65 -24.16
N ALA A 390 16.59 -8.02 -23.01
CA ALA A 390 17.38 -8.61 -21.93
C ALA A 390 16.51 -8.77 -20.68
N PHE A 391 16.40 -9.98 -20.15
CA PHE A 391 15.54 -10.23 -19.00
C PHE A 391 16.04 -11.36 -18.11
N SER A 392 15.52 -11.40 -16.88
CA SER A 392 15.71 -12.52 -15.95
C SER A 392 14.40 -13.24 -15.64
N THR A 393 14.50 -14.51 -15.31
CA THR A 393 13.39 -15.37 -14.81
C THR A 393 13.86 -16.17 -13.61
N GLU A 394 12.97 -16.69 -12.79
CA GLU A 394 13.27 -17.85 -11.97
C GLU A 394 13.43 -19.05 -12.92
N HIS A 395 14.48 -19.86 -12.71
CA HIS A 395 14.83 -20.95 -13.65
C HIS A 395 14.05 -22.23 -13.32
N LEU A 396 13.43 -22.79 -14.36
CA LEU A 396 12.77 -24.09 -14.33
C LEU A 396 13.58 -25.08 -15.20
N GLU A 397 13.91 -26.24 -14.67
CA GLU A 397 14.72 -27.25 -15.40
C GLU A 397 13.92 -27.87 -16.55
N THR A 398 12.64 -28.17 -16.35
CA THR A 398 11.80 -28.90 -17.31
C THR A 398 10.40 -28.30 -17.40
N GLY A 399 9.70 -28.57 -18.49
CA GLY A 399 8.36 -28.04 -18.77
C GLY A 399 8.41 -26.67 -19.47
N SER A 400 7.33 -25.93 -19.46
CA SER A 400 7.26 -24.56 -20.02
C SER A 400 7.44 -23.52 -18.94
N PHE A 401 6.41 -23.29 -18.15
CA PHE A 401 6.45 -22.42 -16.96
C PHE A 401 5.60 -23.03 -15.85
N LYS A 402 5.83 -22.59 -14.62
CA LYS A 402 5.17 -23.12 -13.43
C LYS A 402 4.96 -22.02 -12.40
N LEU A 403 3.77 -21.98 -11.79
CA LEU A 403 3.49 -21.17 -10.63
C LEU A 403 4.09 -21.86 -9.38
N GLU A 404 5.07 -21.23 -8.77
CA GLU A 404 5.73 -21.71 -7.58
C GLU A 404 4.96 -21.32 -6.31
N ARG A 405 5.24 -22.01 -5.19
CA ARG A 405 4.60 -21.75 -3.89
C ARG A 405 4.79 -20.32 -3.38
N SER A 406 5.78 -19.63 -3.89
CA SER A 406 6.02 -18.20 -3.62
C SER A 406 4.96 -17.26 -4.21
N GLY A 407 4.11 -17.74 -5.14
CA GLY A 407 3.21 -16.92 -5.94
C GLY A 407 3.88 -16.33 -7.19
N ARG A 408 5.14 -16.68 -7.47
CA ARG A 408 5.89 -16.26 -8.66
C ARG A 408 5.98 -17.40 -9.67
N TYR A 409 6.28 -17.07 -10.92
CA TYR A 409 6.45 -18.04 -11.99
C TYR A 409 7.93 -18.31 -12.28
N ALA A 410 8.26 -19.58 -12.47
CA ALA A 410 9.54 -20.02 -13.01
C ALA A 410 9.38 -20.45 -14.48
N HIS A 411 10.37 -20.16 -15.32
CA HIS A 411 10.35 -20.43 -16.76
C HIS A 411 11.54 -21.28 -17.17
N SER A 412 11.31 -22.27 -18.04
CA SER A 412 12.39 -23.08 -18.56
C SER A 412 13.07 -22.42 -19.76
N LYS A 413 14.37 -22.75 -19.96
CA LYS A 413 15.09 -22.35 -21.17
C LYS A 413 14.39 -22.85 -22.43
N HIS A 414 13.87 -24.08 -22.40
CA HIS A 414 13.16 -24.68 -23.54
C HIS A 414 11.93 -23.83 -23.94
N TYR A 415 11.16 -23.38 -22.98
CA TYR A 415 10.00 -22.51 -23.22
C TYR A 415 10.42 -21.19 -23.86
N ILE A 416 11.45 -20.53 -23.35
CA ILE A 416 11.95 -19.28 -23.94
C ILE A 416 12.42 -19.49 -25.38
N ILE A 417 13.14 -20.57 -25.66
CA ILE A 417 13.55 -20.92 -27.03
C ILE A 417 12.33 -21.16 -27.94
N SER A 418 11.27 -21.79 -27.43
CA SER A 418 10.04 -21.98 -28.22
C SER A 418 9.38 -20.66 -28.58
N LEU A 419 9.33 -19.69 -27.65
CA LEU A 419 8.86 -18.33 -27.91
C LEU A 419 9.74 -17.60 -28.93
N CYS A 420 11.07 -17.76 -28.83
CA CYS A 420 12.00 -17.20 -29.81
C CYS A 420 11.67 -17.72 -31.21
N SER A 421 11.49 -19.03 -31.37
CA SER A 421 11.14 -19.62 -32.65
C SER A 421 9.78 -19.18 -33.17
N GLN A 422 8.79 -19.04 -32.28
CA GLN A 422 7.43 -18.66 -32.65
C GLN A 422 7.33 -17.20 -33.11
N PHE A 423 8.03 -16.28 -32.44
CA PHE A 423 7.92 -14.85 -32.68
C PHE A 423 9.12 -14.25 -33.44
N GLY A 424 10.11 -15.09 -33.81
CA GLY A 424 11.27 -14.65 -34.61
C GLY A 424 12.24 -13.78 -33.84
N PHE A 425 12.58 -14.20 -32.61
CA PHE A 425 13.72 -13.73 -31.83
C PHE A 425 14.90 -14.68 -32.00
N GLU A 426 16.11 -14.18 -31.80
CA GLU A 426 17.33 -14.99 -31.79
C GLU A 426 17.96 -14.95 -30.39
N LEU A 427 18.28 -16.11 -29.80
CA LEU A 427 18.93 -16.21 -28.51
C LEU A 427 20.43 -15.93 -28.63
N SER A 428 20.86 -14.72 -28.27
CA SER A 428 22.27 -14.30 -28.32
C SER A 428 23.04 -14.66 -27.08
N HIS A 429 22.39 -14.75 -25.91
CA HIS A 429 23.02 -15.12 -24.65
C HIS A 429 22.05 -15.82 -23.73
N PHE A 430 22.53 -16.84 -23.04
CA PHE A 430 21.88 -17.48 -21.91
C PHE A 430 22.91 -17.87 -20.86
N SER A 431 22.63 -17.58 -19.61
CA SER A 431 23.39 -18.09 -18.47
C SER A 431 22.47 -18.29 -17.26
N THR A 432 22.81 -19.20 -16.40
CA THR A 432 22.19 -19.32 -15.07
C THR A 432 22.95 -18.46 -14.08
N ILE A 433 22.22 -17.79 -13.21
CA ILE A 433 22.77 -16.91 -12.19
C ILE A 433 22.19 -17.23 -10.82
N LYS A 434 22.90 -16.83 -9.76
CA LYS A 434 22.30 -16.69 -8.43
C LYS A 434 21.48 -15.42 -8.45
N LEU A 435 20.15 -15.57 -8.48
CA LEU A 435 19.23 -14.46 -8.66
C LEU A 435 19.15 -13.59 -7.40
N ARG A 436 18.69 -14.21 -6.33
CA ARG A 436 18.60 -13.62 -4.98
C ARG A 436 18.56 -14.72 -3.93
N LYS A 437 18.81 -14.37 -2.67
CA LYS A 437 18.57 -15.30 -1.57
C LYS A 437 17.05 -15.50 -1.37
N ASP A 438 16.70 -16.74 -1.07
CA ASP A 438 15.41 -17.10 -0.51
C ASP A 438 15.71 -17.94 0.73
N LYS A 439 15.43 -17.37 1.91
CA LYS A 439 15.83 -17.95 3.22
C LYS A 439 17.36 -18.22 3.27
N ALA A 440 17.77 -19.49 3.37
CA ALA A 440 19.18 -19.90 3.49
C ALA A 440 19.87 -20.17 2.14
N ALA A 441 19.12 -20.30 1.05
CA ALA A 441 19.64 -20.68 -0.25
C ALA A 441 19.50 -19.56 -1.29
N PHE A 442 20.30 -19.62 -2.37
CA PHE A 442 20.10 -18.77 -3.53
C PHE A 442 19.14 -19.43 -4.51
N LEU A 443 18.15 -18.67 -4.97
CA LEU A 443 17.35 -19.07 -6.13
C LEU A 443 18.20 -19.02 -7.39
N THR A 444 18.05 -20.03 -8.23
CA THR A 444 18.66 -20.05 -9.56
C THR A 444 17.78 -19.28 -10.53
N GLY A 445 18.36 -18.30 -11.20
CA GLY A 445 17.70 -17.53 -12.26
C GLY A 445 18.27 -17.85 -13.64
N GLY A 446 17.44 -17.69 -14.66
CA GLY A 446 17.86 -17.64 -16.06
C GLY A 446 18.04 -16.19 -16.49
N LEU A 447 19.18 -15.87 -17.08
CA LEU A 447 19.47 -14.59 -17.70
C LEU A 447 19.49 -14.78 -19.21
N TYR A 448 18.69 -14.01 -19.93
CA TYR A 448 18.50 -14.13 -21.38
C TYR A 448 18.76 -12.79 -22.08
N ILE A 449 19.42 -12.86 -23.24
CA ILE A 449 19.51 -11.73 -24.17
C ILE A 449 19.10 -12.28 -25.55
N LEU A 450 18.07 -11.65 -26.11
CA LEU A 450 17.49 -11.99 -27.40
C LEU A 450 17.68 -10.83 -28.37
N ASP A 451 17.99 -11.12 -29.62
CA ASP A 451 17.91 -10.14 -30.71
C ASP A 451 16.53 -10.19 -31.40
N PHE A 452 15.97 -9.03 -31.77
CA PHE A 452 14.66 -8.96 -32.44
C PHE A 452 14.60 -8.04 -33.65
#